data_51234a107926f52f388ca87f994e9cf5
#
_entry.id   51234a107926f52f388ca87f994e9cf5
#
_cell.length_a   1.000
_cell.length_b   1.000
_cell.length_c   1.000
_cell.angle_alpha   90.00
_cell.angle_beta   90.00
_cell.angle_gamma   90.00
#
_symmetry.space_group_name_H-M   'P 1'
#
loop_
_entity.id
_entity.type
_entity.pdbx_description
1 polymer ?
#
loop_
_entity_poly.entity_id
_entity_poly.type
_entity_poly.pdbx_seq_one_letter_code
_entity_poly.pdbx_strand_id
1 'polypeptide(L)'
;MPTKNRGRRPSHRRHLAALTALAALTTGCAALHSQDDGDTHAASAPAAPPAVQPAAAAPGGAAGQEMNGQLSEAERQSREKEAALTAARRWGLAALPLTAPAAPAEKPELTEGPNVLLADGLPPVVRRVPTEDNVVFLTVDDGAEKDPEFAQMAAELGVPMSVFVSDYLARSDYGYFRAMNDRGVSVNNHTINHPDLRRLGADALRREICDQQDRLEEEIGTRPYLFRPPYGEYTPAALRTAASCGVTAVALWTEEAFPDHLEYRYSDEVLHSGDIILTHFRAPAAGWNGTMSDMLRRVVDTATAEGFAIGRLEDYL
;
A
#
# COMPACT_ATOMS: atom_id res chain seq x y z
N MET A 1 -24.10 -3.89 59.00
CA MET A 1 -24.38 -2.45 58.78
C MET A 1 -23.26 -1.92 57.91
N PRO A 2 -23.51 -1.48 56.68
CA PRO A 2 -22.47 -0.98 55.80
C PRO A 2 -22.44 0.54 55.76
N THR A 3 -21.28 1.12 55.80
CA THR A 3 -21.03 2.55 55.66
C THR A 3 -20.88 2.92 54.20
N LYS A 4 -21.72 3.85 53.75
CA LYS A 4 -21.70 4.48 52.41
C LYS A 4 -20.51 5.46 52.32
N ASN A 5 -19.65 5.30 51.34
CA ASN A 5 -18.68 6.31 50.96
C ASN A 5 -19.12 6.93 49.60
N ARG A 6 -19.39 8.25 49.64
CA ARG A 6 -19.79 9.05 48.46
C ARG A 6 -18.53 9.62 47.80
N GLY A 7 -18.15 9.14 46.64
CA GLY A 7 -17.10 9.72 45.80
C GLY A 7 -17.60 10.92 45.00
N ARG A 8 -16.83 12.01 45.04
CA ARG A 8 -17.04 13.29 44.38
C ARG A 8 -16.80 13.18 42.89
N ARG A 9 -17.69 13.78 42.09
CA ARG A 9 -17.50 14.00 40.64
C ARG A 9 -16.62 15.24 40.43
N PRO A 10 -15.68 15.25 39.46
CA PRO A 10 -15.04 16.48 39.02
C PRO A 10 -15.85 17.18 37.92
N SER A 11 -15.95 18.49 38.06
CA SER A 11 -16.67 19.42 37.15
C SER A 11 -15.87 19.70 35.88
N HIS A 12 -16.49 19.57 34.73
CA HIS A 12 -15.99 20.04 33.45
C HIS A 12 -16.07 21.57 33.35
N ARG A 13 -14.92 22.22 33.26
CA ARG A 13 -14.84 23.62 32.80
C ARG A 13 -14.80 23.65 31.27
N ARG A 14 -15.80 24.30 30.71
CA ARG A 14 -15.86 24.67 29.28
C ARG A 14 -14.98 25.91 29.09
N HIS A 15 -13.98 25.85 28.21
CA HIS A 15 -13.36 27.05 27.66
C HIS A 15 -13.93 27.32 26.26
N LEU A 16 -14.68 28.42 26.16
CA LEU A 16 -14.99 29.08 24.91
C LEU A 16 -13.68 29.77 24.42
N ALA A 17 -13.29 29.52 23.19
CA ALA A 17 -12.34 30.35 22.47
C ALA A 17 -13.03 30.94 21.24
N ALA A 18 -12.91 32.24 21.13
CA ALA A 18 -13.60 33.08 20.15
C ALA A 18 -12.96 33.00 18.78
N LEU A 19 -13.80 33.01 17.74
CA LEU A 19 -13.45 33.26 16.34
C LEU A 19 -13.11 34.75 16.18
N THR A 20 -11.99 35.04 15.52
CA THR A 20 -11.76 36.32 14.83
C THR A 20 -11.58 36.04 13.35
N ALA A 21 -12.54 36.50 12.58
CA ALA A 21 -12.48 36.58 11.13
C ALA A 21 -11.65 37.78 10.73
N LEU A 22 -10.75 37.60 9.76
CA LEU A 22 -10.11 38.73 9.06
C LEU A 22 -10.34 38.55 7.56
N ALA A 23 -11.16 39.44 7.01
CA ALA A 23 -11.37 39.61 5.60
C ALA A 23 -10.28 40.57 5.05
N ALA A 24 -9.68 40.21 3.92
CA ALA A 24 -8.95 41.16 3.10
C ALA A 24 -9.37 41.02 1.64
N LEU A 25 -9.97 42.09 1.15
CA LEU A 25 -10.22 42.42 -0.24
C LEU A 25 -8.95 42.88 -0.94
N THR A 26 -8.85 42.60 -2.27
CA THR A 26 -8.43 43.58 -3.31
C THR A 26 -8.45 42.89 -4.67
N THR A 27 -9.22 43.34 -5.61
CA THR A 27 -8.95 44.23 -6.77
C THR A 27 -7.65 43.84 -7.50
N GLY A 28 -7.60 43.55 -8.79
CA GLY A 28 -8.38 43.91 -9.95
C GLY A 28 -7.44 44.31 -11.08
N CYS A 29 -7.87 44.15 -12.33
CA CYS A 29 -7.28 44.71 -13.58
C CYS A 29 -6.12 43.94 -14.19
N ALA A 30 -5.97 43.76 -15.48
CA ALA A 30 -6.74 44.10 -16.70
C ALA A 30 -6.14 43.33 -17.86
N ALA A 31 -6.96 43.05 -18.84
CA ALA A 31 -6.60 42.49 -20.15
C ALA A 31 -5.76 43.51 -20.98
N LEU A 32 -4.88 42.99 -21.81
CA LEU A 32 -4.50 43.67 -23.06
C LEU A 32 -4.37 42.63 -24.16
N HIS A 33 -5.23 42.78 -25.16
CA HIS A 33 -5.16 42.22 -26.48
C HIS A 33 -4.02 42.88 -27.25
N SER A 34 -3.33 42.12 -28.07
CA SER A 34 -2.71 42.58 -29.28
C SER A 34 -2.74 41.48 -30.33
N GLN A 35 -3.59 41.66 -31.31
CA GLN A 35 -3.47 41.04 -32.61
C GLN A 35 -2.35 41.83 -33.35
N ASP A 36 -1.55 41.09 -34.14
CA ASP A 36 -1.04 41.70 -35.37
C ASP A 36 -0.73 40.59 -36.41
N ASP A 37 -0.94 41.02 -37.65
CA ASP A 37 -1.09 40.25 -38.87
C ASP A 37 0.22 39.81 -39.52
N GLY A 38 0.14 38.72 -40.24
CA GLY A 38 0.69 38.37 -41.53
C GLY A 38 2.09 38.84 -41.94
N ASP A 39 2.88 37.87 -42.39
CA ASP A 39 3.42 37.93 -43.73
C ASP A 39 4.08 36.58 -44.14
N THR A 40 3.73 36.17 -45.35
CA THR A 40 4.28 35.03 -46.10
C THR A 40 5.62 35.40 -46.70
N HIS A 41 6.68 34.69 -46.41
CA HIS A 41 7.85 34.63 -47.31
C HIS A 41 8.33 33.20 -47.51
N ALA A 42 8.12 32.70 -48.70
CA ALA A 42 8.77 31.50 -49.24
C ALA A 42 10.27 31.78 -49.43
N ALA A 43 11.10 30.94 -48.87
CA ALA A 43 12.53 30.92 -49.16
C ALA A 43 12.96 29.51 -49.60
N SER A 44 13.53 29.49 -50.77
CA SER A 44 14.04 28.39 -51.55
C SER A 44 15.04 27.51 -50.83
N ALA A 45 14.97 26.21 -51.05
CA ALA A 45 15.97 25.25 -50.64
C ALA A 45 17.29 25.35 -51.41
N PRO A 46 18.47 25.21 -50.79
CA PRO A 46 19.73 25.05 -51.54
C PRO A 46 19.97 23.57 -51.93
N ALA A 47 20.57 23.43 -53.12
CA ALA A 47 20.87 22.18 -53.79
C ALA A 47 21.87 21.26 -52.99
N ALA A 48 21.67 19.97 -53.11
CA ALA A 48 22.55 18.94 -52.59
C ALA A 48 23.88 18.82 -53.39
N PRO A 49 25.01 18.56 -52.72
CA PRO A 49 26.27 18.24 -53.43
C PRO A 49 26.33 16.78 -53.89
N PRO A 50 27.17 16.45 -54.89
CA PRO A 50 27.17 15.16 -55.59
C PRO A 50 27.69 14.02 -54.70
N ALA A 51 27.15 12.84 -54.97
CA ALA A 51 27.52 11.59 -54.29
C ALA A 51 28.96 11.16 -54.66
N VAL A 52 29.77 10.93 -53.63
CA VAL A 52 31.08 10.28 -53.74
C VAL A 52 30.86 8.77 -53.55
N GLN A 53 31.24 7.96 -54.56
CA GLN A 53 31.27 6.51 -54.48
C GLN A 53 32.34 6.04 -53.53
N PRO A 54 32.07 5.11 -52.60
CA PRO A 54 33.12 4.52 -51.78
C PRO A 54 33.92 3.44 -52.57
N ALA A 55 35.23 3.58 -52.46
CA ALA A 55 36.18 2.59 -52.95
C ALA A 55 36.04 1.25 -52.20
N ALA A 56 36.26 0.15 -52.92
CA ALA A 56 36.26 -1.21 -52.40
C ALA A 56 37.29 -1.35 -51.27
N ALA A 57 36.87 -1.74 -50.09
CA ALA A 57 37.70 -2.11 -48.96
C ALA A 57 38.02 -3.61 -49.01
N ALA A 58 39.29 -3.94 -48.83
CA ALA A 58 39.85 -5.29 -48.73
C ALA A 58 39.32 -6.02 -47.47
N PRO A 59 39.30 -7.36 -47.44
CA PRO A 59 38.91 -8.12 -46.25
C PRO A 59 40.07 -8.27 -45.28
N GLY A 60 39.93 -7.76 -44.10
CA GLY A 60 40.90 -7.99 -43.07
C GLY A 60 40.57 -7.28 -41.77
N GLY A 61 40.18 -8.03 -40.79
CA GLY A 61 40.20 -7.53 -39.42
C GLY A 61 38.98 -7.90 -38.58
N ALA A 62 39.14 -8.91 -37.82
CA ALA A 62 38.53 -9.24 -36.54
C ALA A 62 37.24 -8.47 -36.17
N ALA A 63 36.12 -9.13 -36.27
CA ALA A 63 34.89 -8.78 -35.58
C ALA A 63 35.21 -8.59 -34.09
N GLY A 64 35.21 -7.33 -33.67
CA GLY A 64 34.99 -6.99 -32.27
C GLY A 64 33.58 -7.47 -31.93
N GLN A 65 33.54 -8.65 -31.35
CA GLN A 65 32.30 -9.08 -30.65
C GLN A 65 32.03 -8.05 -29.59
N GLU A 66 31.02 -7.24 -29.76
CA GLU A 66 30.33 -6.58 -28.68
C GLU A 66 29.87 -7.71 -27.73
N MET A 67 30.70 -7.96 -26.73
CA MET A 67 30.30 -8.77 -25.59
C MET A 67 29.30 -7.96 -24.79
N ASN A 68 28.05 -7.93 -25.24
CA ASN A 68 26.91 -7.59 -24.44
C ASN A 68 26.70 -8.78 -23.49
N GLY A 69 27.52 -8.79 -22.41
CA GLY A 69 27.58 -9.89 -21.45
C GLY A 69 26.30 -9.96 -20.66
N GLN A 70 25.32 -10.71 -21.16
CA GLN A 70 24.25 -11.21 -20.30
C GLN A 70 24.93 -12.03 -19.20
N LEU A 71 24.79 -11.54 -17.95
CA LEU A 71 25.23 -12.28 -16.78
C LEU A 71 24.64 -13.69 -16.80
N SER A 72 25.43 -14.69 -16.45
CA SER A 72 24.91 -16.03 -16.21
C SER A 72 23.89 -16.00 -15.09
N GLU A 73 23.01 -16.99 -15.06
CA GLU A 73 21.99 -17.12 -13.99
C GLU A 73 22.64 -17.13 -12.60
N ALA A 74 23.77 -17.83 -12.44
CA ALA A 74 24.52 -17.87 -11.19
C ALA A 74 25.10 -16.49 -10.77
N GLU A 75 25.54 -15.69 -11.73
CA GLU A 75 26.04 -14.32 -11.45
C GLU A 75 24.89 -13.38 -11.07
N ARG A 76 23.71 -13.52 -11.70
CA ARG A 76 22.49 -12.77 -11.31
C ARG A 76 22.10 -13.10 -9.88
N GLN A 77 21.93 -14.37 -9.56
CA GLN A 77 21.57 -14.86 -8.22
C GLN A 77 22.59 -14.42 -7.16
N SER A 78 23.88 -14.44 -7.49
CA SER A 78 24.93 -13.97 -6.57
C SER A 78 24.81 -12.49 -6.28
N ARG A 79 24.54 -11.65 -7.29
CA ARG A 79 24.35 -10.20 -7.13
C ARG A 79 23.07 -9.87 -6.37
N GLU A 80 21.98 -10.57 -6.64
CA GLU A 80 20.73 -10.42 -5.91
C GLU A 80 20.88 -10.75 -4.43
N LYS A 81 21.58 -11.85 -4.13
CA LYS A 81 21.90 -12.23 -2.75
C LYS A 81 22.79 -11.20 -2.04
N GLU A 82 23.80 -10.67 -2.73
CA GLU A 82 24.68 -9.63 -2.18
C GLU A 82 23.92 -8.32 -1.93
N ALA A 83 23.04 -7.93 -2.85
CA ALA A 83 22.18 -6.77 -2.69
C ALA A 83 21.21 -6.94 -1.49
N ALA A 84 20.59 -8.11 -1.36
CA ALA A 84 19.71 -8.43 -0.22
C ALA A 84 20.47 -8.38 1.12
N LEU A 85 21.70 -8.94 1.18
CA LEU A 85 22.55 -8.87 2.37
C LEU A 85 22.92 -7.41 2.73
N THR A 86 23.20 -6.61 1.71
CA THR A 86 23.53 -5.19 1.89
C THR A 86 22.32 -4.41 2.41
N ALA A 87 21.14 -4.65 1.84
CA ALA A 87 19.89 -4.05 2.31
C ALA A 87 19.57 -4.48 3.75
N ALA A 88 19.65 -5.76 4.07
CA ALA A 88 19.39 -6.26 5.43
C ALA A 88 20.32 -5.60 6.48
N ARG A 89 21.62 -5.46 6.18
CA ARG A 89 22.57 -4.75 7.05
C ARG A 89 22.26 -3.27 7.18
N ARG A 90 21.94 -2.60 6.07
CA ARG A 90 21.55 -1.19 6.05
C ARG A 90 20.37 -0.91 6.97
N TRP A 91 19.37 -1.78 6.92
CA TRP A 91 18.13 -1.65 7.65
C TRP A 91 18.16 -2.31 9.03
N GLY A 92 19.30 -2.88 9.44
CA GLY A 92 19.52 -3.44 10.77
C GLY A 92 18.73 -4.70 11.06
N LEU A 93 18.42 -5.51 10.04
CA LEU A 93 17.75 -6.80 10.22
C LEU A 93 18.65 -7.80 10.91
N ALA A 94 18.07 -8.67 11.74
CA ALA A 94 18.77 -9.76 12.42
C ALA A 94 19.22 -10.86 11.45
N ALA A 95 18.44 -11.10 10.38
CA ALA A 95 18.72 -12.08 9.34
C ALA A 95 18.14 -11.61 7.99
N LEU A 96 18.52 -12.31 6.89
CA LEU A 96 17.87 -12.11 5.60
C LEU A 96 16.39 -12.53 5.71
N PRO A 97 15.44 -11.76 5.16
CA PRO A 97 14.07 -12.21 5.01
C PRO A 97 14.00 -13.53 4.25
N LEU A 98 13.09 -14.40 4.65
CA LEU A 98 12.84 -15.63 3.90
C LEU A 98 12.17 -15.30 2.57
N THR A 99 12.53 -16.03 1.53
CA THR A 99 11.89 -15.89 0.21
C THR A 99 10.49 -16.52 0.27
N ALA A 100 9.48 -15.75 -0.13
CA ALA A 100 8.13 -16.27 -0.23
C ALA A 100 8.05 -17.44 -1.23
N PRO A 101 7.21 -18.43 -0.98
CA PRO A 101 6.92 -19.47 -1.98
C PRO A 101 6.37 -18.80 -3.26
N ALA A 102 6.45 -19.52 -4.38
CA ALA A 102 5.79 -19.08 -5.60
C ALA A 102 4.28 -18.96 -5.34
N ALA A 103 3.64 -17.98 -5.99
CA ALA A 103 2.19 -17.85 -5.93
C ALA A 103 1.52 -19.19 -6.27
N PRO A 104 0.51 -19.63 -5.51
CA PRO A 104 -0.18 -20.89 -5.80
C PRO A 104 -0.83 -20.82 -7.19
N ALA A 105 -0.79 -21.95 -7.93
CA ALA A 105 -1.37 -22.01 -9.28
C ALA A 105 -2.88 -21.73 -9.28
N GLU A 106 -3.54 -22.10 -8.19
CA GLU A 106 -4.94 -21.78 -7.89
C GLU A 106 -5.02 -21.24 -6.48
N LYS A 107 -5.83 -20.19 -6.27
CA LYS A 107 -6.04 -19.64 -4.93
C LYS A 107 -6.63 -20.70 -4.00
N PRO A 108 -6.26 -20.68 -2.70
CA PRO A 108 -6.81 -21.62 -1.73
C PRO A 108 -8.34 -21.58 -1.69
N GLU A 109 -8.97 -22.74 -1.57
CA GLU A 109 -10.41 -22.82 -1.34
C GLU A 109 -10.74 -22.27 0.06
N LEU A 110 -11.59 -21.24 0.09
CA LEU A 110 -12.05 -20.67 1.34
C LEU A 110 -13.18 -21.52 1.91
N THR A 111 -12.94 -22.16 3.04
CA THR A 111 -13.93 -22.95 3.79
C THR A 111 -14.34 -22.24 5.07
N GLU A 112 -15.63 -22.30 5.42
CA GLU A 112 -16.13 -21.67 6.64
C GLU A 112 -15.43 -22.23 7.89
N GLY A 113 -15.00 -21.32 8.78
CA GLY A 113 -14.27 -21.68 9.98
C GLY A 113 -13.97 -20.46 10.87
N PRO A 114 -13.16 -20.63 11.92
CA PRO A 114 -12.90 -19.55 12.88
C PRO A 114 -12.22 -18.32 12.26
N ASN A 115 -11.56 -18.48 11.12
CA ASN A 115 -10.82 -17.42 10.42
C ASN A 115 -11.40 -17.04 9.07
N VAL A 116 -12.44 -17.73 8.61
CA VAL A 116 -13.12 -17.48 7.35
C VAL A 116 -14.62 -17.51 7.57
N LEU A 117 -15.30 -16.39 7.34
CA LEU A 117 -16.74 -16.31 7.33
C LEU A 117 -17.24 -16.31 5.89
N LEU A 118 -18.07 -17.28 5.56
CA LEU A 118 -18.78 -17.38 4.29
C LEU A 118 -20.27 -17.11 4.51
N ALA A 119 -20.91 -16.41 3.56
CA ALA A 119 -22.37 -16.25 3.55
C ALA A 119 -22.83 -16.06 2.10
N ASP A 120 -23.98 -16.62 1.77
CA ASP A 120 -24.50 -16.63 0.41
C ASP A 120 -24.62 -15.24 -0.18
N GLY A 121 -24.00 -15.04 -1.35
CA GLY A 121 -24.02 -13.77 -2.08
C GLY A 121 -23.26 -12.62 -1.43
N LEU A 122 -22.40 -12.92 -0.44
CA LEU A 122 -21.50 -11.95 0.21
C LEU A 122 -20.03 -12.31 -0.09
N PRO A 123 -19.14 -11.31 -0.15
CA PRO A 123 -17.72 -11.58 -0.21
C PRO A 123 -17.27 -12.29 1.07
N PRO A 124 -16.37 -13.28 0.98
CA PRO A 124 -15.79 -13.92 2.14
C PRO A 124 -15.06 -12.91 3.03
N VAL A 125 -15.14 -13.11 4.35
CA VAL A 125 -14.39 -12.32 5.33
C VAL A 125 -13.28 -13.22 5.90
N VAL A 126 -12.03 -12.85 5.64
CA VAL A 126 -10.85 -13.67 5.94
C VAL A 126 -9.98 -12.97 6.97
N ARG A 127 -9.66 -13.66 8.08
CA ARG A 127 -8.71 -13.22 9.12
C ARG A 127 -7.35 -13.89 8.97
N ARG A 128 -7.38 -15.15 8.50
CA ARG A 128 -6.20 -15.96 8.19
C ARG A 128 -6.50 -16.71 6.90
N VAL A 129 -5.57 -16.66 5.97
CA VAL A 129 -5.66 -17.39 4.70
C VAL A 129 -5.48 -18.89 4.98
N PRO A 130 -6.36 -19.79 4.50
CA PRO A 130 -6.16 -21.21 4.64
C PRO A 130 -5.06 -21.70 3.68
N THR A 131 -3.83 -21.81 4.19
CA THR A 131 -2.67 -22.30 3.43
C THR A 131 -1.75 -23.13 4.33
N GLU A 132 -1.06 -24.10 3.73
CA GLU A 132 0.02 -24.86 4.38
C GLU A 132 1.40 -24.24 4.11
N ASP A 133 1.49 -23.21 3.27
CA ASP A 133 2.72 -22.50 3.02
C ASP A 133 3.20 -21.75 4.27
N ASN A 134 4.50 -21.77 4.52
CA ASN A 134 5.10 -20.98 5.59
C ASN A 134 5.16 -19.49 5.20
N VAL A 135 3.99 -18.87 5.10
CA VAL A 135 3.83 -17.47 4.66
C VAL A 135 2.86 -16.73 5.57
N VAL A 136 3.16 -15.46 5.82
CA VAL A 136 2.29 -14.48 6.47
C VAL A 136 2.13 -13.27 5.55
N PHE A 137 1.14 -12.42 5.79
CA PHE A 137 0.79 -11.31 4.92
C PHE A 137 0.84 -9.99 5.69
N LEU A 138 1.73 -9.07 5.29
CA LEU A 138 1.79 -7.73 5.87
C LEU A 138 0.76 -6.83 5.21
N THR A 139 -0.06 -6.18 6.04
CA THR A 139 -1.06 -5.21 5.59
C THR A 139 -0.96 -3.90 6.36
N VAL A 140 -1.13 -2.75 5.68
CA VAL A 140 -0.94 -1.42 6.25
C VAL A 140 -2.16 -0.56 6.00
N ASP A 141 -2.81 -0.06 7.05
CA ASP A 141 -4.07 0.65 6.97
C ASP A 141 -3.93 2.18 7.04
N ASP A 142 -5.03 2.88 6.74
CA ASP A 142 -5.28 4.32 6.86
C ASP A 142 -4.67 5.18 5.74
N GLY A 143 -3.36 5.21 5.62
CA GLY A 143 -2.67 6.09 4.68
C GLY A 143 -2.40 7.49 5.24
N ALA A 144 -2.31 7.68 6.56
CA ALA A 144 -2.08 8.98 7.18
C ALA A 144 -0.63 9.46 6.99
N GLU A 145 0.35 8.62 7.32
CA GLU A 145 1.77 8.91 7.16
C GLU A 145 2.26 8.51 5.76
N LYS A 146 3.10 9.35 5.14
CA LYS A 146 3.75 9.08 3.85
C LYS A 146 5.26 9.09 4.06
N ASP A 147 5.75 8.09 4.80
CA ASP A 147 7.16 7.97 5.15
C ASP A 147 7.97 7.41 3.96
N PRO A 148 8.86 8.24 3.34
CA PRO A 148 9.67 7.78 2.22
C PRO A 148 10.73 6.73 2.63
N GLU A 149 11.19 6.75 3.88
CA GLU A 149 12.16 5.80 4.40
C GLU A 149 11.54 4.41 4.53
N PHE A 150 10.30 4.32 5.01
CA PHE A 150 9.53 3.07 5.03
C PHE A 150 9.33 2.50 3.63
N ALA A 151 8.90 3.32 2.66
CA ALA A 151 8.71 2.88 1.29
C ALA A 151 10.02 2.41 0.64
N GLN A 152 11.13 3.09 0.94
CA GLN A 152 12.47 2.71 0.48
C GLN A 152 12.91 1.38 1.11
N MET A 153 12.75 1.22 2.42
CA MET A 153 13.09 -0.01 3.14
C MET A 153 12.35 -1.21 2.57
N ALA A 154 11.01 -1.08 2.40
CA ALA A 154 10.19 -2.15 1.83
C ALA A 154 10.66 -2.56 0.43
N ALA A 155 10.97 -1.57 -0.43
CA ALA A 155 11.45 -1.82 -1.78
C ALA A 155 12.83 -2.47 -1.81
N GLU A 156 13.79 -2.00 -1.00
CA GLU A 156 15.17 -2.54 -0.95
C GLU A 156 15.22 -3.95 -0.36
N LEU A 157 14.32 -4.27 0.58
CA LEU A 157 14.21 -5.60 1.16
C LEU A 157 13.32 -6.54 0.33
N GLY A 158 12.61 -6.03 -0.68
CA GLY A 158 11.66 -6.79 -1.48
C GLY A 158 10.49 -7.33 -0.65
N VAL A 159 10.08 -6.62 0.40
CA VAL A 159 8.96 -7.05 1.27
C VAL A 159 7.64 -6.71 0.59
N PRO A 160 6.83 -7.71 0.18
CA PRO A 160 5.51 -7.47 -0.35
C PRO A 160 4.56 -7.03 0.78
N MET A 161 3.59 -6.20 0.42
CA MET A 161 2.52 -5.78 1.33
C MET A 161 1.28 -5.37 0.56
N SER A 162 0.13 -5.36 1.25
CA SER A 162 -1.13 -4.83 0.76
C SER A 162 -1.52 -3.63 1.62
N VAL A 163 -1.80 -2.48 1.01
CA VAL A 163 -2.22 -1.30 1.77
C VAL A 163 -3.70 -1.04 1.60
N PHE A 164 -4.39 -0.64 2.67
CA PHE A 164 -5.82 -0.31 2.69
C PHE A 164 -5.95 1.16 3.08
N VAL A 165 -6.29 2.03 2.13
CA VAL A 165 -6.25 3.47 2.35
C VAL A 165 -7.63 4.11 2.37
N SER A 166 -7.80 5.07 3.30
CA SER A 166 -8.96 5.93 3.37
C SER A 166 -8.68 7.25 2.65
N ASP A 167 -9.59 7.67 1.74
CA ASP A 167 -9.37 8.86 0.93
C ASP A 167 -9.06 10.10 1.77
N TYR A 168 -9.79 10.34 2.88
CA TYR A 168 -9.59 11.56 3.69
C TYR A 168 -8.16 11.69 4.25
N LEU A 169 -7.41 10.58 4.38
CA LEU A 169 -6.01 10.56 4.78
C LEU A 169 -5.07 10.50 3.57
N ALA A 170 -5.40 9.69 2.54
CA ALA A 170 -4.55 9.46 1.38
C ALA A 170 -4.53 10.63 0.39
N ARG A 171 -5.62 11.41 0.29
CA ARG A 171 -5.82 12.46 -0.72
C ARG A 171 -4.79 13.60 -0.69
N SER A 172 -4.08 13.78 0.41
CA SER A 172 -3.02 14.78 0.50
C SER A 172 -1.83 14.44 -0.39
N ASP A 173 -1.59 13.15 -0.68
CA ASP A 173 -0.53 12.67 -1.56
C ASP A 173 -0.81 11.24 -2.06
N TYR A 174 -1.67 11.10 -3.07
CA TYR A 174 -1.83 9.82 -3.77
C TYR A 174 -0.61 9.43 -4.60
N GLY A 175 0.29 10.37 -4.90
CA GLY A 175 1.56 10.11 -5.57
C GLY A 175 2.44 9.12 -4.82
N TYR A 176 2.43 9.18 -3.48
CA TYR A 176 3.11 8.22 -2.62
C TYR A 176 2.60 6.79 -2.84
N PHE A 177 1.28 6.59 -2.85
CA PHE A 177 0.66 5.28 -3.04
C PHE A 177 0.80 4.76 -4.48
N ARG A 178 0.76 5.64 -5.49
CA ARG A 178 1.10 5.26 -6.88
C ARG A 178 2.53 4.74 -6.97
N ALA A 179 3.49 5.44 -6.37
CA ALA A 179 4.88 5.00 -6.37
C ALA A 179 5.10 3.66 -5.63
N MET A 180 4.30 3.35 -4.62
CA MET A 180 4.28 2.03 -3.98
C MET A 180 3.67 0.98 -4.92
N ASN A 181 2.54 1.31 -5.57
CA ASN A 181 1.86 0.42 -6.51
C ASN A 181 2.74 0.06 -7.71
N ASP A 182 3.50 1.02 -8.25
CA ASP A 182 4.48 0.81 -9.33
C ASP A 182 5.59 -0.19 -8.95
N ARG A 183 5.80 -0.41 -7.64
CA ARG A 183 6.74 -1.39 -7.08
C ARG A 183 6.08 -2.69 -6.62
N GLY A 184 4.80 -2.89 -6.96
CA GLY A 184 4.07 -4.13 -6.70
C GLY A 184 3.33 -4.19 -5.37
N VAL A 185 3.25 -3.08 -4.62
CA VAL A 185 2.35 -2.97 -3.46
C VAL A 185 0.92 -2.77 -3.96
N SER A 186 -0.03 -3.58 -3.51
CA SER A 186 -1.43 -3.37 -3.87
C SER A 186 -2.07 -2.30 -2.99
N VAL A 187 -2.88 -1.43 -3.61
CA VAL A 187 -3.60 -0.35 -2.92
C VAL A 187 -5.08 -0.68 -2.91
N ASN A 188 -5.63 -0.89 -1.72
CA ASN A 188 -6.97 -1.42 -1.49
C ASN A 188 -7.85 -0.46 -0.72
N ASN A 189 -9.14 -0.77 -0.65
CA ASN A 189 -10.18 0.10 -0.12
C ASN A 189 -10.33 0.01 1.40
N HIS A 190 -10.28 1.18 2.07
CA HIS A 190 -10.55 1.35 3.50
C HIS A 190 -11.58 2.45 3.77
N THR A 191 -12.53 2.66 2.83
CA THR A 191 -13.57 3.70 2.82
C THR A 191 -13.07 5.12 2.54
N ILE A 192 -14.02 6.06 2.31
CA ILE A 192 -13.68 7.47 2.10
C ILE A 192 -13.22 8.15 3.40
N ASN A 193 -14.00 8.03 4.48
CA ASN A 193 -13.84 8.82 5.71
C ASN A 193 -13.59 7.98 6.97
N HIS A 194 -13.33 6.67 6.83
CA HIS A 194 -13.07 5.76 7.95
C HIS A 194 -14.17 5.71 9.03
N PRO A 195 -15.47 5.64 8.68
CA PRO A 195 -16.54 5.56 9.68
C PRO A 195 -16.76 4.14 10.21
N ASP A 196 -17.44 4.04 11.36
CA ASP A 196 -18.03 2.78 11.80
C ASP A 196 -19.23 2.42 10.91
N LEU A 197 -19.04 1.45 10.01
CA LEU A 197 -20.04 1.05 9.01
C LEU A 197 -21.34 0.51 9.60
N ARG A 198 -21.34 0.05 10.85
CA ARG A 198 -22.53 -0.44 11.54
C ARG A 198 -23.56 0.67 11.79
N ARG A 199 -23.12 1.92 11.75
CA ARG A 199 -23.95 3.11 12.02
C ARG A 199 -24.50 3.75 10.76
N LEU A 200 -24.19 3.20 9.58
CA LEU A 200 -24.53 3.82 8.30
C LEU A 200 -25.75 3.17 7.65
N GLY A 201 -26.59 4.01 7.05
CA GLY A 201 -27.64 3.56 6.13
C GLY A 201 -27.08 3.28 4.73
N ALA A 202 -27.93 2.70 3.86
CA ALA A 202 -27.53 2.21 2.54
C ALA A 202 -26.81 3.25 1.67
N ASP A 203 -27.34 4.48 1.58
CA ASP A 203 -26.75 5.53 0.77
C ASP A 203 -25.37 5.97 1.30
N ALA A 204 -25.19 6.00 2.62
CA ALA A 204 -23.92 6.33 3.24
C ALA A 204 -22.90 5.20 3.05
N LEU A 205 -23.31 3.94 3.20
CA LEU A 205 -22.45 2.78 2.88
C LEU A 205 -21.97 2.83 1.44
N ARG A 206 -22.85 3.15 0.48
CA ARG A 206 -22.49 3.25 -0.92
C ARG A 206 -21.45 4.36 -1.13
N ARG A 207 -21.64 5.55 -0.58
CA ARG A 207 -20.66 6.65 -0.66
C ARG A 207 -19.32 6.26 -0.05
N GLU A 208 -19.32 5.62 1.11
CA GLU A 208 -18.07 5.26 1.78
C GLU A 208 -17.29 4.16 1.04
N ILE A 209 -17.97 3.19 0.47
CA ILE A 209 -17.31 2.01 -0.13
C ILE A 209 -17.14 2.16 -1.65
N CYS A 210 -18.25 2.50 -2.37
CA CYS A 210 -18.17 2.54 -3.85
C CYS A 210 -17.41 3.77 -4.34
N ASP A 211 -17.64 4.95 -3.74
CA ASP A 211 -16.92 6.16 -4.17
C ASP A 211 -15.40 6.02 -3.88
N GLN A 212 -15.02 5.25 -2.84
CA GLN A 212 -13.61 4.93 -2.60
C GLN A 212 -13.04 3.96 -3.66
N GLN A 213 -13.83 2.97 -4.14
CA GLN A 213 -13.40 2.13 -5.25
C GLN A 213 -13.12 2.95 -6.50
N ASP A 214 -14.05 3.86 -6.84
CA ASP A 214 -13.93 4.74 -7.99
C ASP A 214 -12.74 5.70 -7.84
N ARG A 215 -12.53 6.24 -6.64
CA ARG A 215 -11.39 7.10 -6.31
C ARG A 215 -10.06 6.37 -6.47
N LEU A 216 -9.94 5.15 -5.98
CA LEU A 216 -8.70 4.37 -6.10
C LEU A 216 -8.43 3.98 -7.54
N GLU A 217 -9.45 3.63 -8.33
CA GLU A 217 -9.29 3.40 -9.76
C GLU A 217 -8.78 4.65 -10.49
N GLU A 218 -9.32 5.83 -10.17
CA GLU A 218 -8.90 7.12 -10.74
C GLU A 218 -7.45 7.45 -10.35
N GLU A 219 -7.09 7.32 -9.07
CA GLU A 219 -5.84 7.82 -8.52
C GLU A 219 -4.66 6.82 -8.67
N ILE A 220 -4.94 5.52 -8.63
CA ILE A 220 -3.92 4.46 -8.68
C ILE A 220 -3.86 3.81 -10.07
N GLY A 221 -4.95 3.89 -10.84
CA GLY A 221 -5.06 3.26 -12.16
C GLY A 221 -5.50 1.79 -12.11
N THR A 222 -5.83 1.26 -10.93
CA THR A 222 -6.30 -0.12 -10.74
C THR A 222 -7.46 -0.12 -9.77
N ARG A 223 -8.60 -0.75 -10.17
CA ARG A 223 -9.72 -0.95 -9.27
C ARG A 223 -9.40 -2.08 -8.29
N PRO A 224 -9.38 -1.81 -6.97
CA PRO A 224 -9.09 -2.86 -5.99
C PRO A 224 -10.25 -3.84 -5.87
N TYR A 225 -9.93 -5.09 -5.54
CA TYR A 225 -10.94 -6.12 -5.25
C TYR A 225 -10.93 -6.58 -3.80
N LEU A 226 -9.92 -6.14 -3.01
CA LEU A 226 -9.89 -6.33 -1.57
C LEU A 226 -10.44 -5.10 -0.85
N PHE A 227 -11.10 -5.36 0.26
CA PHE A 227 -11.67 -4.35 1.13
C PHE A 227 -11.36 -4.68 2.59
N ARG A 228 -11.06 -3.65 3.39
CA ARG A 228 -11.03 -3.77 4.84
C ARG A 228 -11.98 -2.75 5.44
N PRO A 229 -12.99 -3.18 6.21
CA PRO A 229 -13.87 -2.25 6.91
C PRO A 229 -13.11 -1.59 8.07
N PRO A 230 -13.30 -0.27 8.30
CA PRO A 230 -12.76 0.41 9.47
C PRO A 230 -13.06 -0.31 10.78
N TYR A 231 -12.05 -0.40 11.65
CA TYR A 231 -12.14 -1.10 12.95
C TYR A 231 -12.39 -2.61 12.84
N GLY A 232 -12.35 -3.20 11.65
CA GLY A 232 -12.78 -4.58 11.40
C GLY A 232 -14.29 -4.80 11.55
N GLU A 233 -15.09 -3.71 11.58
CA GLU A 233 -16.51 -3.73 11.91
C GLU A 233 -17.39 -3.57 10.67
N TYR A 234 -18.32 -4.51 10.49
CA TYR A 234 -19.19 -4.54 9.31
C TYR A 234 -20.58 -5.10 9.64
N THR A 235 -21.47 -4.97 8.68
CA THR A 235 -22.81 -5.59 8.69
C THR A 235 -23.02 -6.36 7.38
N PRO A 236 -24.00 -7.27 7.30
CA PRO A 236 -24.37 -7.88 6.02
C PRO A 236 -24.75 -6.85 4.94
N ALA A 237 -25.29 -5.70 5.33
CA ALA A 237 -25.59 -4.60 4.40
C ALA A 237 -24.30 -3.97 3.85
N ALA A 238 -23.29 -3.74 4.69
CA ALA A 238 -21.98 -3.24 4.25
C ALA A 238 -21.30 -4.22 3.29
N LEU A 239 -21.34 -5.54 3.58
CA LEU A 239 -20.77 -6.57 2.70
C LEU A 239 -21.48 -6.64 1.35
N ARG A 240 -22.84 -6.57 1.33
CA ARG A 240 -23.59 -6.48 0.06
C ARG A 240 -23.24 -5.25 -0.74
N THR A 241 -23.07 -4.11 -0.08
CA THR A 241 -22.62 -2.88 -0.75
C THR A 241 -21.22 -3.08 -1.32
N ALA A 242 -20.27 -3.62 -0.56
CA ALA A 242 -18.93 -3.90 -1.02
C ALA A 242 -18.93 -4.81 -2.27
N ALA A 243 -19.69 -5.91 -2.23
CA ALA A 243 -19.86 -6.79 -3.39
C ALA A 243 -20.40 -6.04 -4.62
N SER A 244 -21.40 -5.17 -4.44
CA SER A 244 -21.98 -4.39 -5.53
C SER A 244 -21.01 -3.38 -6.16
N CYS A 245 -19.92 -3.05 -5.48
CA CYS A 245 -18.87 -2.15 -5.96
C CYS A 245 -17.62 -2.90 -6.47
N GLY A 246 -17.68 -4.24 -6.60
CA GLY A 246 -16.62 -5.06 -7.18
C GLY A 246 -15.65 -5.65 -6.15
N VAL A 247 -15.93 -5.55 -4.85
CA VAL A 247 -15.14 -6.23 -3.82
C VAL A 247 -15.41 -7.74 -3.88
N THR A 248 -14.36 -8.55 -3.94
CA THR A 248 -14.46 -10.01 -3.99
C THR A 248 -14.05 -10.68 -2.67
N ALA A 249 -13.26 -10.01 -1.83
CA ALA A 249 -12.91 -10.50 -0.50
C ALA A 249 -12.69 -9.35 0.49
N VAL A 250 -12.97 -9.64 1.77
CA VAL A 250 -12.75 -8.73 2.90
C VAL A 250 -11.62 -9.30 3.76
N ALA A 251 -10.51 -8.56 3.85
CA ALA A 251 -9.35 -8.96 4.63
C ALA A 251 -9.40 -8.31 6.03
N LEU A 252 -9.50 -9.12 7.06
CA LEU A 252 -9.26 -8.72 8.45
C LEU A 252 -7.85 -9.15 8.88
N TRP A 253 -7.61 -9.40 10.17
CA TRP A 253 -6.27 -9.75 10.69
C TRP A 253 -6.33 -10.66 11.91
N THR A 254 -5.21 -11.25 12.22
CA THR A 254 -4.96 -12.06 13.42
C THR A 254 -3.92 -11.43 14.33
N GLU A 255 -2.99 -10.63 13.80
CA GLU A 255 -1.97 -9.91 14.56
C GLU A 255 -2.00 -8.43 14.21
N GLU A 256 -1.55 -7.59 15.15
CA GLU A 256 -1.31 -6.16 14.91
C GLU A 256 0.13 -5.80 15.31
N ALA A 257 0.87 -5.21 14.36
CA ALA A 257 2.28 -4.88 14.53
C ALA A 257 2.46 -3.39 14.85
N PHE A 258 3.27 -3.13 15.87
CA PHE A 258 3.74 -1.82 16.32
C PHE A 258 5.27 -1.73 16.23
N PRO A 259 5.88 -0.55 16.33
CA PRO A 259 7.34 -0.43 16.30
C PRO A 259 8.05 -1.22 17.38
N ASP A 260 7.44 -1.39 18.57
CA ASP A 260 8.04 -1.98 19.75
C ASP A 260 7.46 -3.34 20.16
N HIS A 261 6.32 -3.79 19.60
CA HIS A 261 5.70 -5.08 19.91
C HIS A 261 4.78 -5.57 18.79
N LEU A 262 4.30 -6.82 18.92
CA LEU A 262 3.16 -7.37 18.20
C LEU A 262 2.06 -7.71 19.21
N GLU A 263 0.80 -7.49 18.82
CA GLU A 263 -0.38 -8.00 19.52
C GLU A 263 -0.91 -9.20 18.75
N TYR A 264 -1.17 -10.28 19.46
CA TYR A 264 -1.63 -11.56 18.89
C TYR A 264 -3.08 -11.84 19.27
N ARG A 265 -3.84 -12.33 18.31
CA ARG A 265 -5.20 -12.79 18.57
C ARG A 265 -5.24 -14.07 19.41
N TYR A 266 -4.22 -14.90 19.27
CA TYR A 266 -4.12 -16.19 19.94
C TYR A 266 -3.17 -16.13 21.13
N SER A 267 -3.48 -16.94 22.16
CA SER A 267 -2.77 -16.93 23.43
C SER A 267 -1.40 -17.60 23.42
N ASP A 268 -1.04 -18.24 22.33
CA ASP A 268 0.29 -18.85 22.12
C ASP A 268 1.33 -17.81 21.66
N GLU A 269 0.86 -16.62 21.23
CA GLU A 269 1.71 -15.47 20.87
C GLU A 269 2.79 -15.81 19.82
N VAL A 270 2.42 -16.62 18.81
CA VAL A 270 3.26 -16.99 17.65
C VAL A 270 2.51 -16.80 16.36
N LEU A 271 3.25 -16.64 15.26
CA LEU A 271 2.69 -16.59 13.92
C LEU A 271 2.27 -17.98 13.44
N HIS A 272 1.29 -18.02 12.55
CA HIS A 272 0.83 -19.23 11.89
C HIS A 272 0.76 -19.04 10.38
N SER A 273 0.82 -20.13 9.63
CA SER A 273 0.63 -20.09 8.17
C SER A 273 -0.66 -19.37 7.80
N GLY A 274 -0.52 -18.39 6.91
CA GLY A 274 -1.64 -17.60 6.40
C GLY A 274 -2.08 -16.42 7.27
N ASP A 275 -1.40 -16.14 8.39
CA ASP A 275 -1.74 -14.99 9.25
C ASP A 275 -1.65 -13.68 8.47
N ILE A 276 -2.66 -12.82 8.67
CA ILE A 276 -2.71 -11.46 8.14
C ILE A 276 -2.33 -10.51 9.27
N ILE A 277 -1.19 -9.85 9.13
CA ILE A 277 -0.64 -8.91 10.09
C ILE A 277 -1.10 -7.51 9.71
N LEU A 278 -1.84 -6.85 10.60
CA LEU A 278 -2.23 -5.45 10.48
C LEU A 278 -1.12 -4.54 11.01
N THR A 279 -0.92 -3.43 10.37
CA THR A 279 -0.27 -2.25 10.91
C THR A 279 -0.88 -0.98 10.30
N HIS A 280 -0.34 0.19 10.61
CA HIS A 280 -0.92 1.45 10.15
C HIS A 280 0.16 2.40 9.59
N PHE A 281 -0.23 3.24 8.64
CA PHE A 281 0.57 4.40 8.23
C PHE A 281 0.54 5.45 9.33
N ARG A 282 1.46 5.35 10.29
CA ARG A 282 1.44 6.17 11.51
C ARG A 282 2.83 6.65 11.89
N ALA A 283 2.93 7.92 12.28
CA ALA A 283 4.17 8.53 12.75
C ALA A 283 4.28 8.50 14.30
N PRO A 284 5.49 8.65 14.85
CA PRO A 284 5.70 8.84 16.29
C PRO A 284 4.88 10.00 16.87
N ALA A 285 4.71 11.08 16.09
CA ALA A 285 3.87 12.23 16.49
C ALA A 285 2.39 11.86 16.74
N ALA A 286 1.92 10.75 16.19
CA ALA A 286 0.58 10.20 16.43
C ALA A 286 0.54 9.18 17.57
N GLY A 287 1.60 9.09 18.39
CA GLY A 287 1.65 8.27 19.59
C GLY A 287 2.28 6.90 19.44
N TRP A 288 2.98 6.62 18.31
CA TRP A 288 3.77 5.41 18.17
C TRP A 288 5.12 5.51 18.89
N ASN A 289 5.56 4.40 19.49
CA ASN A 289 6.87 4.30 20.12
C ASN A 289 7.94 3.83 19.13
N GLY A 290 8.14 4.61 18.05
CA GLY A 290 9.08 4.32 16.96
C GLY A 290 8.54 4.72 15.61
N THR A 291 9.29 4.44 14.55
CA THR A 291 8.98 4.78 13.17
C THR A 291 8.28 3.63 12.44
N MET A 292 7.75 3.89 11.23
CA MET A 292 7.25 2.83 10.35
C MET A 292 8.38 1.86 9.92
N SER A 293 9.62 2.34 9.77
CA SER A 293 10.78 1.49 9.50
C SER A 293 11.12 0.57 10.69
N ASP A 294 10.94 1.04 11.95
CA ASP A 294 11.11 0.19 13.13
C ASP A 294 10.04 -0.91 13.18
N MET A 295 8.81 -0.58 12.85
CA MET A 295 7.70 -1.55 12.74
C MET A 295 8.00 -2.58 11.65
N LEU A 296 8.39 -2.15 10.43
CA LEU A 296 8.70 -3.07 9.34
C LEU A 296 9.85 -4.01 9.68
N ARG A 297 10.91 -3.49 10.31
CA ARG A 297 12.03 -4.31 10.80
C ARG A 297 11.53 -5.38 11.77
N ARG A 298 10.69 -5.00 12.73
CA ARG A 298 10.12 -5.94 13.70
C ARG A 298 9.32 -7.05 13.03
N VAL A 299 8.42 -6.71 12.10
CA VAL A 299 7.63 -7.71 11.37
C VAL A 299 8.53 -8.68 10.61
N VAL A 300 9.51 -8.15 9.87
CA VAL A 300 10.45 -8.97 9.08
C VAL A 300 11.30 -9.87 9.98
N ASP A 301 11.85 -9.34 11.07
CA ASP A 301 12.66 -10.11 12.02
C ASP A 301 11.84 -11.19 12.72
N THR A 302 10.60 -10.89 13.16
CA THR A 302 9.71 -11.86 13.79
C THR A 302 9.32 -12.97 12.82
N ALA A 303 8.83 -12.61 11.63
CA ALA A 303 8.45 -13.59 10.61
C ALA A 303 9.63 -14.50 10.26
N THR A 304 10.82 -13.92 10.02
CA THR A 304 12.03 -14.68 9.68
C THR A 304 12.46 -15.62 10.82
N ALA A 305 12.43 -15.14 12.07
CA ALA A 305 12.82 -15.93 13.24
C ALA A 305 11.87 -17.13 13.49
N GLU A 306 10.59 -16.95 13.19
CA GLU A 306 9.57 -18.00 13.32
C GLU A 306 9.43 -18.89 12.07
N GLY A 307 10.23 -18.64 11.04
CA GLY A 307 10.30 -19.47 9.84
C GLY A 307 9.27 -19.14 8.76
N PHE A 308 8.71 -17.94 8.81
CA PHE A 308 7.74 -17.44 7.82
C PHE A 308 8.37 -16.44 6.84
N ALA A 309 8.01 -16.58 5.57
CA ALA A 309 8.21 -15.53 4.58
C ALA A 309 7.01 -14.57 4.59
N ILE A 310 7.22 -13.34 4.11
CA ILE A 310 6.12 -12.41 3.86
C ILE A 310 5.71 -12.58 2.40
N GLY A 311 4.44 -12.91 2.15
CA GLY A 311 3.86 -13.14 0.83
C GLY A 311 2.94 -12.01 0.38
N ARG A 312 2.49 -12.07 -0.87
CA ARG A 312 1.46 -11.18 -1.41
C ARG A 312 0.08 -11.74 -1.09
N LEU A 313 -0.73 -10.98 -0.38
CA LEU A 313 -2.08 -11.40 -0.01
C LEU A 313 -2.95 -11.65 -1.26
N GLU A 314 -2.77 -10.87 -2.31
CA GLU A 314 -3.49 -10.94 -3.58
C GLU A 314 -3.26 -12.25 -4.34
N ASP A 315 -2.17 -12.94 -4.09
CA ASP A 315 -1.89 -14.24 -4.69
C ASP A 315 -2.74 -15.35 -4.06
N TYR A 316 -3.32 -15.09 -2.88
CA TYR A 316 -4.06 -16.08 -2.09
C TYR A 316 -5.56 -15.74 -1.92
N LEU A 317 -5.98 -14.47 -2.12
CA LEU A 317 -7.38 -14.00 -1.98
C LEU A 317 -7.98 -13.43 -3.27
#